data_b3943cdaa4f3b0e3145e03194005e270
#
_entry.id   b3943cdaa4f3b0e3145e03194005e270
#
_cell.length_a   1.000
_cell.length_b   1.000
_cell.length_c   1.000
_cell.angle_alpha   90.00
_cell.angle_beta   90.00
_cell.angle_gamma   90.00
#
_symmetry.space_group_name_H-M   'P 1'
#
loop_
_entity.id
_entity.type
_entity.pdbx_description
1 polymer ?
#
loop_
_entity_poly.entity_id
_entity_poly.type
_entity_poly.pdbx_seq_one_letter_code
_entity_poly.pdbx_strand_id
1 'polypeptide(L)'
;MKIAIVNDMPMAVEALRRAVALEPAHQVVWVASNGAEAVQRCSEQLPDLILMDLIMPVMDGVEATRRIMAETPCAIVIVTVDRKQNVHRVFEAMGHGALDVVD
;
A
#
# COMPACT_ATOMS: atom_id res chain seq x y z
N MET A 1 -10.39 -11.36 2.98
CA MET A 1 -10.43 -9.95 3.40
C MET A 1 -10.37 -9.03 2.19
N LYS A 2 -10.76 -7.80 2.36
CA LYS A 2 -10.72 -6.78 1.30
C LYS A 2 -9.34 -6.15 1.27
N ILE A 3 -8.65 -6.28 0.15
CA ILE A 3 -7.27 -5.82 -0.01
C ILE A 3 -7.21 -4.76 -1.10
N ALA A 4 -6.47 -3.68 -0.84
CA ALA A 4 -6.16 -2.65 -1.82
C ALA A 4 -4.70 -2.72 -2.21
N ILE A 5 -4.39 -2.35 -3.44
CA ILE A 5 -3.03 -2.33 -3.98
C ILE A 5 -2.71 -0.89 -4.38
N VAL A 6 -1.60 -0.37 -3.89
CA VAL A 6 -1.12 0.98 -4.24
C VAL A 6 0.27 0.85 -4.84
N ASN A 7 0.34 1.01 -6.15
CA ASN A 7 1.58 0.85 -6.91
C ASN A 7 1.42 1.49 -8.29
N ASP A 8 2.44 2.20 -8.75
CA ASP A 8 2.40 2.88 -10.05
C ASP A 8 2.88 2.01 -11.21
N MET A 9 3.37 0.79 -10.94
CA MET A 9 3.89 -0.12 -11.96
C MET A 9 2.86 -1.20 -12.30
N PRO A 10 2.32 -1.22 -13.54
CA PRO A 10 1.30 -2.22 -13.91
C PRO A 10 1.73 -3.67 -13.71
N MET A 11 3.01 -3.99 -13.96
CA MET A 11 3.52 -5.36 -13.77
C MET A 11 3.51 -5.75 -12.29
N ALA A 12 3.86 -4.82 -11.41
CA ALA A 12 3.82 -5.07 -9.97
C ALA A 12 2.37 -5.26 -9.49
N VAL A 13 1.45 -4.45 -9.97
CA VAL A 13 0.03 -4.59 -9.67
C VAL A 13 -0.47 -5.97 -10.07
N GLU A 14 -0.13 -6.41 -11.29
CA GLU A 14 -0.56 -7.72 -11.78
C GLU A 14 0.01 -8.86 -10.92
N ALA A 15 1.29 -8.78 -10.54
CA ALA A 15 1.92 -9.77 -9.69
C ALA A 15 1.23 -9.84 -8.32
N LEU A 16 0.88 -8.69 -7.74
CA LEU A 16 0.20 -8.63 -6.46
C LEU A 16 -1.23 -9.15 -6.55
N ARG A 17 -1.94 -8.85 -7.65
CA ARG A 17 -3.27 -9.41 -7.89
C ARG A 17 -3.23 -10.93 -7.90
N ARG A 18 -2.24 -11.52 -8.57
CA ARG A 18 -2.09 -12.98 -8.63
C ARG A 18 -1.80 -13.56 -7.26
N ALA A 19 -0.96 -12.91 -6.48
CA ALA A 19 -0.65 -13.35 -5.12
C ALA A 19 -1.91 -13.32 -4.23
N VAL A 20 -2.69 -12.26 -4.30
CA VAL A 20 -3.95 -12.15 -3.54
C VAL A 20 -4.94 -13.24 -3.97
N ALA A 21 -5.00 -13.53 -5.27
CA ALA A 21 -5.93 -14.52 -5.81
C ALA A 21 -5.63 -15.97 -5.38
N LEU A 22 -4.44 -16.24 -4.83
CA LEU A 22 -4.10 -17.57 -4.31
C LEU A 22 -4.99 -17.98 -3.14
N GLU A 23 -5.56 -17.02 -2.42
CA GLU A 23 -6.50 -17.29 -1.34
C GLU A 23 -7.89 -16.79 -1.74
N PRO A 24 -8.85 -17.71 -1.99
CA PRO A 24 -10.19 -17.31 -2.46
C PRO A 24 -10.96 -16.40 -1.52
N ALA A 25 -10.61 -16.39 -0.23
CA ALA A 25 -11.27 -15.52 0.75
C ALA A 25 -10.84 -14.05 0.61
N HIS A 26 -9.77 -13.77 -0.14
CA HIS A 26 -9.28 -12.41 -0.35
C HIS A 26 -9.78 -11.83 -1.66
N GLN A 27 -10.03 -10.53 -1.66
CA GLN A 27 -10.55 -9.80 -2.81
C GLN A 27 -9.83 -8.46 -2.95
N VAL A 28 -9.34 -8.14 -4.15
CA VAL A 28 -8.82 -6.81 -4.46
C VAL A 28 -10.01 -5.88 -4.70
N VAL A 29 -10.19 -4.90 -3.83
CA VAL A 29 -11.35 -3.99 -3.90
C VAL A 29 -11.06 -2.74 -4.71
N TRP A 30 -9.81 -2.28 -4.75
CA TRP A 30 -9.39 -1.20 -5.63
C TRP A 30 -7.86 -1.18 -5.76
N VAL A 31 -7.41 -0.47 -6.81
CA VAL A 31 -5.99 -0.24 -7.08
C VAL A 31 -5.80 1.26 -7.28
N ALA A 32 -4.76 1.81 -6.65
CA ALA A 32 -4.36 3.20 -6.82
C ALA A 32 -2.95 3.26 -7.37
N SER A 33 -2.66 4.27 -8.19
CA SER A 33 -1.35 4.41 -8.84
C SER A 33 -0.43 5.42 -8.15
N ASN A 34 -0.88 6.07 -7.09
CA ASN A 34 -0.07 6.97 -6.28
C ASN A 34 -0.72 7.14 -4.90
N GLY A 35 0.02 7.80 -4.00
CA GLY A 35 -0.44 7.97 -2.63
C GLY A 35 -1.66 8.86 -2.48
N ALA A 36 -1.80 9.90 -3.31
CA ALA A 36 -2.94 10.80 -3.25
C ALA A 36 -4.23 10.09 -3.62
N GLU A 37 -4.18 9.25 -4.67
CA GLU A 37 -5.30 8.41 -5.07
C GLU A 37 -5.66 7.41 -3.97
N ALA A 38 -4.65 6.84 -3.31
CA ALA A 38 -4.87 5.90 -2.20
C ALA A 38 -5.62 6.56 -1.04
N VAL A 39 -5.23 7.77 -0.65
CA VAL A 39 -5.90 8.54 0.40
C VAL A 39 -7.37 8.78 0.02
N GLN A 40 -7.61 9.18 -1.23
CA GLN A 40 -8.96 9.42 -1.75
C GLN A 40 -9.80 8.14 -1.71
N ARG A 41 -9.24 7.03 -2.18
CA ARG A 41 -9.93 5.74 -2.21
C ARG A 41 -10.29 5.26 -0.80
N CYS A 42 -9.41 5.43 0.16
CA CYS A 42 -9.68 5.05 1.55
C CYS A 42 -10.87 5.82 2.14
N SER A 43 -11.07 7.08 1.74
CA SER A 43 -12.22 7.86 2.20
C SER A 43 -13.53 7.36 1.61
N GLU A 44 -13.49 6.70 0.47
CA GLU A 44 -14.67 6.18 -0.22
C GLU A 44 -14.95 4.71 0.13
N GLN A 45 -13.90 3.90 0.20
CA GLN A 45 -14.01 2.46 0.51
C GLN A 45 -12.76 2.01 1.25
N LEU A 46 -12.87 1.91 2.58
CA LEU A 46 -11.75 1.50 3.43
C LEU A 46 -11.52 -0.01 3.30
N PRO A 47 -10.30 -0.43 2.89
CA PRO A 47 -9.99 -1.86 2.83
C PRO A 47 -9.59 -2.40 4.20
N ASP A 48 -9.48 -3.73 4.30
CA ASP A 48 -8.92 -4.37 5.50
C ASP A 48 -7.40 -4.26 5.53
N LEU A 49 -6.77 -4.30 4.35
CA LEU A 49 -5.31 -4.27 4.20
C LEU A 49 -4.93 -3.52 2.93
N ILE A 50 -3.89 -2.72 3.02
CA ILE A 50 -3.27 -2.08 1.85
C ILE A 50 -1.88 -2.67 1.64
N LEU A 51 -1.59 -3.06 0.40
CA LEU A 51 -0.25 -3.38 -0.06
C LEU A 51 0.31 -2.11 -0.70
N MET A 52 1.22 -1.44 0.00
CA MET A 52 1.66 -0.07 -0.32
C MET A 52 3.09 -0.05 -0.86
N ASP A 53 3.27 0.47 -2.07
CA ASP A 53 4.60 0.79 -2.60
C ASP A 53 5.10 2.09 -1.97
N LEU A 54 6.42 2.23 -1.84
CA LEU A 54 7.03 3.43 -1.26
C LEU A 54 7.25 4.53 -2.28
N ILE A 55 7.76 4.18 -3.47
CA ILE A 55 8.22 5.15 -4.47
C ILE A 55 7.16 5.31 -5.55
N MET A 56 6.46 6.42 -5.53
CA MET A 56 5.39 6.71 -6.49
C MET A 56 5.37 8.20 -6.80
N PRO A 57 4.87 8.60 -7.98
CA PRO A 57 4.71 10.03 -8.29
C PRO A 57 3.59 10.65 -7.47
N VAL A 58 3.52 11.97 -7.46
CA VAL A 58 2.51 12.82 -6.80
C VAL A 58 2.62 12.76 -5.28
N MET A 59 2.41 11.59 -4.68
CA MET A 59 2.57 11.37 -3.25
C MET A 59 3.11 9.96 -3.05
N ASP A 60 4.22 9.82 -2.32
CA ASP A 60 4.84 8.52 -2.08
C ASP A 60 4.12 7.72 -0.99
N GLY A 61 4.58 6.49 -0.79
CA GLY A 61 3.95 5.58 0.16
C GLY A 61 4.15 5.97 1.62
N VAL A 62 5.22 6.70 1.95
CA VAL A 62 5.47 7.20 3.32
C VAL A 62 4.40 8.22 3.69
N GLU A 63 4.20 9.23 2.84
CA GLU A 63 3.20 10.28 3.08
C GLU A 63 1.79 9.72 3.03
N ALA A 64 1.52 8.80 2.11
CA ALA A 64 0.21 8.14 2.04
C ALA A 64 -0.07 7.37 3.33
N THR A 65 0.91 6.62 3.85
CA THR A 65 0.77 5.89 5.11
C THR A 65 0.46 6.85 6.26
N ARG A 66 1.20 7.96 6.35
CA ARG A 66 0.98 8.97 7.38
C ARG A 66 -0.47 9.49 7.33
N ARG A 67 -0.93 9.86 6.15
CA ARG A 67 -2.29 10.42 5.98
C ARG A 67 -3.38 9.41 6.25
N ILE A 68 -3.23 8.19 5.70
CA ILE A 68 -4.23 7.14 5.90
C ILE A 68 -4.35 6.79 7.39
N MET A 69 -3.23 6.63 8.07
CA MET A 69 -3.25 6.30 9.49
C MET A 69 -3.82 7.42 10.36
N ALA A 70 -3.71 8.68 9.90
CA ALA A 70 -4.30 9.83 10.62
C ALA A 70 -5.80 9.99 10.35
N GLU A 71 -6.26 9.71 9.12
CA GLU A 71 -7.61 10.02 8.66
C GLU A 71 -8.53 8.80 8.61
N THR A 72 -8.02 7.69 8.07
CA THR A 72 -8.80 6.47 7.82
C THR A 72 -7.94 5.25 8.14
N PRO A 73 -7.60 5.01 9.43
CA PRO A 73 -6.63 3.96 9.77
C PRO A 73 -7.07 2.57 9.31
N CYS A 74 -6.13 1.84 8.72
CA CYS A 74 -6.29 0.43 8.37
C CYS A 74 -4.91 -0.23 8.36
N ALA A 75 -4.87 -1.55 8.20
CA ALA A 75 -3.60 -2.28 8.13
C ALA A 75 -2.87 -1.93 6.83
N ILE A 76 -1.58 -1.59 6.92
CA ILE A 76 -0.74 -1.27 5.77
C ILE A 76 0.52 -2.13 5.85
N VAL A 77 0.80 -2.86 4.78
CA VAL A 77 2.05 -3.60 4.59
C VAL A 77 2.78 -2.96 3.42
N ILE A 78 4.03 -2.57 3.67
CA ILE A 78 4.88 -1.98 2.64
C ILE A 78 5.42 -3.10 1.75
N VAL A 79 5.30 -2.93 0.44
CA VAL A 79 5.87 -3.82 -0.56
C VAL A 79 6.89 -3.04 -1.37
N THR A 80 8.16 -3.41 -1.28
CA THR A 80 9.24 -2.69 -1.95
C THR A 80 10.17 -3.66 -2.67
N VAL A 81 10.69 -3.27 -3.83
CA VAL A 81 11.62 -4.11 -4.60
C VAL A 81 13.03 -4.10 -4.03
N ASP A 82 13.41 -3.07 -3.27
CA ASP A 82 14.73 -2.97 -2.67
C ASP A 82 14.65 -2.38 -1.26
N ARG A 83 14.50 -3.26 -0.27
CA ARG A 83 14.41 -2.89 1.12
C ARG A 83 15.67 -2.16 1.60
N LYS A 84 16.85 -2.58 1.13
CA LYS A 84 18.12 -1.99 1.57
C LYS A 84 18.29 -0.56 1.08
N GLN A 85 17.96 -0.29 -0.18
CA GLN A 85 18.02 1.06 -0.73
C GLN A 85 16.99 2.00 -0.10
N ASN A 86 15.87 1.45 0.36
CA ASN A 86 14.77 2.22 0.87
C ASN A 86 14.63 2.16 2.40
N VAL A 87 15.70 1.79 3.10
CA VAL A 87 15.65 1.54 4.55
C VAL A 87 15.11 2.73 5.33
N HIS A 88 15.50 3.96 5.00
CA HIS A 88 14.99 5.15 5.68
C HIS A 88 13.49 5.34 5.47
N ARG A 89 13.03 5.13 4.24
CA ARG A 89 11.59 5.22 3.93
C ARG A 89 10.79 4.13 4.60
N VAL A 90 11.35 2.92 4.68
CA VAL A 90 10.71 1.82 5.41
C VAL A 90 10.52 2.19 6.88
N PHE A 91 11.58 2.69 7.52
CA PHE A 91 11.50 3.11 8.93
C PHE A 91 10.52 4.26 9.13
N GLU A 92 10.49 5.22 8.21
CA GLU A 92 9.51 6.31 8.30
C GLU A 92 8.08 5.79 8.20
N ALA A 93 7.81 4.89 7.25
CA ALA A 93 6.49 4.29 7.08
C ALA A 93 6.07 3.49 8.32
N MET A 94 7.00 2.71 8.88
CA MET A 94 6.75 1.97 10.12
C MET A 94 6.47 2.92 11.28
N GLY A 95 7.20 4.05 11.35
CA GLY A 95 6.98 5.09 12.35
C GLY A 95 5.62 5.78 12.21
N HIS A 96 5.04 5.80 11.02
CA HIS A 96 3.70 6.35 10.78
C HIS A 96 2.59 5.29 10.91
N GLY A 97 2.93 4.06 11.25
CA GLY A 97 1.94 3.04 11.58
C GLY A 97 1.82 1.87 10.61
N ALA A 98 2.69 1.76 9.60
CA ALA A 98 2.71 0.55 8.77
C ALA A 98 3.06 -0.66 9.64
N LEU A 99 2.43 -1.79 9.39
CA LEU A 99 2.58 -2.99 10.22
C LEU A 99 3.85 -3.77 9.91
N ASP A 100 4.22 -3.86 8.64
CA ASP A 100 5.33 -4.69 8.20
C ASP A 100 5.80 -4.26 6.82
N VAL A 101 6.89 -4.88 6.37
CA VAL A 101 7.47 -4.67 5.05
C VAL A 101 7.84 -6.03 4.44
N VAL A 102 7.55 -6.18 3.14
CA VAL A 102 7.96 -7.35 2.36
C VAL A 102 8.62 -6.89 1.08
N ASP A 103 9.57 -7.67 0.58
CA ASP A 103 10.25 -7.40 -0.69
C ASP A 103 10.19 -8.57 -1.65
#